data_80e6c9ede01aca9398f70b66b8e33870
#
_entry.id   80e6c9ede01aca9398f70b66b8e33870
#
_cell.length_a   1.000
_cell.length_b   1.000
_cell.length_c   1.000
_cell.angle_alpha   90.00
_cell.angle_beta   90.00
_cell.angle_gamma   90.00
#
_symmetry.space_group_name_H-M   'P 1'
#
loop_
_entity.id
_entity.type
_entity.pdbx_description
1 polymer ?
#
loop_
_entity_poly.entity_id
_entity_poly.type
_entity_poly.pdbx_seq_one_letter_code
_entity_poly.pdbx_strand_id
1 'polypeptide(L)'
;MILLSDNNRLLFFFLFGTLLASGAGVASSSSFDTFAARQDAKPFYLRDIQIGDTTLPFSPATVVIIILSIIMLLRNLLGGPQSSATASHILMDDNEESKAKLTAMKKEINDLTKFKGAAQRFSKCPSGKAGGSLGTFRPGMMVPAFDKVVFDKESKVGQAIGPVRTNFGYHLIWIEERTLVE
;
A
#
# COMPACT_ATOMS: atom_id res chain seq x y z
N MET A 1 -10.54 -23.34 2.07
CA MET A 1 -11.45 -22.25 1.66
C MET A 1 -10.73 -20.95 1.97
N ILE A 2 -9.97 -20.44 0.99
CA ILE A 2 -9.13 -19.23 1.13
C ILE A 2 -10.00 -18.04 0.75
N LEU A 3 -10.30 -17.18 1.71
CA LEU A 3 -10.97 -15.90 1.48
C LEU A 3 -9.97 -14.94 0.81
N LEU A 4 -10.13 -14.71 -0.48
CA LEU A 4 -9.44 -13.69 -1.22
C LEU A 4 -10.03 -12.32 -0.86
N SER A 5 -9.17 -11.42 -0.41
CA SER A 5 -9.49 -10.02 -0.06
C SER A 5 -10.16 -9.28 -1.23
N ASP A 6 -11.17 -8.49 -0.93
CA ASP A 6 -12.03 -7.77 -1.89
C ASP A 6 -11.33 -6.84 -2.90
N ASN A 7 -10.07 -6.50 -2.68
CA ASN A 7 -9.29 -5.66 -3.60
C ASN A 7 -8.90 -6.33 -4.92
N ASN A 8 -9.02 -7.66 -5.03
CA ASN A 8 -8.68 -8.37 -6.27
C ASN A 8 -9.86 -8.56 -7.24
N ARG A 9 -11.08 -8.23 -6.81
CA ARG A 9 -12.28 -8.38 -7.66
C ARG A 9 -12.40 -7.30 -8.75
N LEU A 10 -11.88 -6.10 -8.51
CA LEU A 10 -11.93 -5.02 -9.51
C LEU A 10 -10.96 -5.24 -10.70
N LEU A 11 -9.82 -5.92 -10.48
CA LEU A 11 -8.87 -6.19 -11.56
C LEU A 11 -9.37 -7.25 -12.55
N PHE A 12 -10.21 -8.20 -12.11
CA PHE A 12 -10.72 -9.28 -12.96
C PHE A 12 -11.80 -8.81 -13.95
N PHE A 13 -12.56 -7.77 -13.60
CA PHE A 13 -13.60 -7.23 -14.50
C PHE A 13 -13.05 -6.41 -15.66
N PHE A 14 -11.87 -5.78 -15.52
CA PHE A 14 -11.28 -4.99 -16.60
C PHE A 14 -10.58 -5.85 -17.67
N LEU A 15 -10.11 -7.05 -17.32
CA LEU A 15 -9.43 -7.95 -18.27
C LEU A 15 -10.38 -8.81 -19.10
N PHE A 16 -11.60 -9.08 -18.63
CA PHE A 16 -12.53 -9.97 -19.33
C PHE A 16 -13.55 -9.22 -20.22
N GLY A 17 -13.70 -7.92 -20.04
CA GLY A 17 -14.68 -7.09 -20.79
C GLY A 17 -14.29 -6.80 -22.24
N THR A 18 -13.04 -7.03 -22.65
CA THR A 18 -12.55 -6.70 -24.00
C THR A 18 -12.42 -7.89 -24.95
N LEU A 19 -12.70 -9.12 -24.49
CA LEU A 19 -12.46 -10.33 -25.30
C LEU A 19 -13.71 -10.91 -25.99
N LEU A 20 -14.87 -10.28 -25.89
CA LEU A 20 -16.13 -10.83 -26.46
C LEU A 20 -16.73 -10.00 -27.63
N ALA A 21 -15.89 -9.33 -28.42
CA ALA A 21 -16.33 -8.68 -29.65
C ALA A 21 -15.51 -9.14 -30.87
N SER A 22 -15.36 -10.46 -31.06
CA SER A 22 -14.82 -11.04 -32.30
C SER A 22 -15.90 -11.94 -32.93
N GLY A 23 -16.95 -11.30 -33.45
CA GLY A 23 -17.88 -11.91 -34.39
C GLY A 23 -17.31 -11.75 -35.82
N ALA A 24 -16.75 -12.79 -36.37
CA ALA A 24 -16.30 -12.86 -37.76
C ALA A 24 -17.54 -12.83 -38.70
N GLY A 25 -17.95 -11.64 -39.12
CA GLY A 25 -18.87 -11.46 -40.26
C GLY A 25 -18.07 -11.18 -41.50
N VAL A 26 -18.29 -11.97 -42.58
CA VAL A 26 -17.71 -11.74 -43.91
C VAL A 26 -18.28 -10.43 -44.45
N ALA A 27 -17.47 -9.37 -44.41
CA ALA A 27 -17.86 -8.05 -44.87
C ALA A 27 -17.68 -7.93 -46.39
N SER A 28 -18.71 -7.42 -47.09
CA SER A 28 -18.66 -7.07 -48.52
C SER A 28 -17.68 -5.89 -48.74
N SER A 29 -17.16 -5.70 -49.94
CA SER A 29 -16.16 -4.68 -50.29
C SER A 29 -16.54 -3.25 -49.86
N SER A 30 -17.82 -2.92 -49.87
CA SER A 30 -18.35 -1.61 -49.43
C SER A 30 -18.21 -1.33 -47.95
N SER A 31 -18.03 -2.37 -47.09
CA SER A 31 -17.83 -2.17 -45.66
C SER A 31 -16.36 -1.94 -45.28
N PHE A 32 -15.40 -2.35 -46.15
CA PHE A 32 -13.98 -2.06 -45.97
C PHE A 32 -13.67 -0.58 -46.14
N ASP A 33 -14.24 0.09 -47.14
CA ASP A 33 -14.00 1.50 -47.40
C ASP A 33 -14.57 2.38 -46.26
N THR A 34 -15.71 2.02 -45.71
CA THR A 34 -16.32 2.71 -44.57
C THR A 34 -15.58 2.49 -43.26
N PHE A 35 -14.94 1.30 -43.12
CA PHE A 35 -14.11 1.01 -41.92
C PHE A 35 -12.80 1.78 -42.00
N ALA A 36 -12.12 1.82 -43.14
CA ALA A 36 -10.89 2.58 -43.36
C ALA A 36 -11.12 4.09 -43.10
N ALA A 37 -12.16 4.67 -43.69
CA ALA A 37 -12.53 6.09 -43.50
C ALA A 37 -12.88 6.42 -42.03
N ARG A 38 -13.43 5.45 -41.28
CA ARG A 38 -13.71 5.62 -39.85
C ARG A 38 -12.44 5.56 -39.01
N GLN A 39 -11.42 4.79 -39.44
CA GLN A 39 -10.11 4.73 -38.75
C GLN A 39 -9.33 6.05 -38.93
N ASP A 40 -9.36 6.63 -40.14
CA ASP A 40 -8.67 7.91 -40.43
C ASP A 40 -9.23 9.09 -39.67
N ALA A 41 -10.49 9.05 -39.26
CA ALA A 41 -11.12 10.06 -38.39
C ALA A 41 -10.64 9.98 -36.92
N LYS A 42 -10.03 8.87 -36.53
CA LYS A 42 -9.52 8.73 -35.15
C LYS A 42 -8.13 9.36 -34.98
N PRO A 43 -7.81 9.96 -33.82
CA PRO A 43 -6.44 10.37 -33.48
C PRO A 43 -5.49 9.19 -33.63
N PHE A 44 -4.23 9.45 -34.00
CA PHE A 44 -3.22 8.43 -34.29
C PHE A 44 -3.05 7.37 -33.17
N TYR A 45 -3.24 7.78 -31.91
CA TYR A 45 -3.11 6.89 -30.74
C TYR A 45 -4.31 5.92 -30.56
N LEU A 46 -5.41 6.13 -31.30
CA LEU A 46 -6.58 5.25 -31.32
C LEU A 46 -6.75 4.48 -32.64
N ARG A 47 -5.82 4.67 -33.59
CA ARG A 47 -5.82 3.90 -34.86
C ARG A 47 -5.21 2.54 -34.62
N ASP A 48 -5.71 1.52 -35.35
CA ASP A 48 -5.13 0.19 -35.31
C ASP A 48 -3.74 0.19 -35.96
N ILE A 49 -2.82 -0.61 -35.43
CA ILE A 49 -1.44 -0.70 -35.93
C ILE A 49 -1.45 -1.53 -37.23
N GLN A 50 -0.93 -0.94 -38.31
CA GLN A 50 -0.71 -1.65 -39.59
C GLN A 50 0.73 -2.08 -39.74
N ILE A 51 0.96 -3.35 -40.01
CA ILE A 51 2.28 -3.91 -40.33
C ILE A 51 2.15 -4.62 -41.67
N GLY A 52 2.59 -3.96 -42.76
CA GLY A 52 2.36 -4.43 -44.12
C GLY A 52 0.88 -4.52 -44.42
N ASP A 53 0.42 -5.64 -44.98
CA ASP A 53 -0.99 -5.88 -45.29
C ASP A 53 -1.82 -6.39 -44.11
N THR A 54 -1.23 -6.52 -42.93
CA THR A 54 -1.91 -7.03 -41.74
C THR A 54 -2.26 -5.88 -40.77
N THR A 55 -3.55 -5.72 -40.48
CA THR A 55 -4.02 -4.80 -39.43
C THR A 55 -4.11 -5.55 -38.11
N LEU A 56 -3.38 -5.07 -37.11
CA LEU A 56 -3.50 -5.59 -35.74
C LEU A 56 -4.68 -4.89 -35.07
N PRO A 57 -5.55 -5.61 -34.35
CA PRO A 57 -6.73 -5.03 -33.69
C PRO A 57 -6.36 -4.23 -32.42
N PHE A 58 -5.16 -3.67 -32.38
CA PHE A 58 -4.64 -2.93 -31.22
C PHE A 58 -4.17 -1.55 -31.65
N SER A 59 -4.69 -0.52 -31.02
CA SER A 59 -4.19 0.84 -31.20
C SER A 59 -2.90 1.05 -30.36
N PRO A 60 -2.05 2.05 -30.69
CA PRO A 60 -0.89 2.40 -29.86
C PRO A 60 -1.25 2.64 -28.40
N ALA A 61 -2.41 3.23 -28.13
CA ALA A 61 -2.89 3.47 -26.78
C ALA A 61 -3.16 2.16 -26.01
N THR A 62 -3.78 1.17 -26.66
CA THR A 62 -4.02 -0.15 -26.02
C THR A 62 -2.72 -0.88 -25.73
N VAL A 63 -1.73 -0.79 -26.61
CA VAL A 63 -0.39 -1.37 -26.39
C VAL A 63 0.28 -0.74 -25.16
N VAL A 64 0.23 0.59 -25.05
CA VAL A 64 0.78 1.30 -23.87
C VAL A 64 0.06 0.86 -22.58
N ILE A 65 -1.26 0.76 -22.61
CA ILE A 65 -2.04 0.31 -21.43
C ILE A 65 -1.64 -1.13 -21.03
N ILE A 66 -1.50 -2.02 -22.00
CA ILE A 66 -1.08 -3.41 -21.76
C ILE A 66 0.33 -3.44 -21.15
N ILE A 67 1.28 -2.69 -21.71
CA ILE A 67 2.66 -2.61 -21.19
C ILE A 67 2.66 -2.08 -19.74
N LEU A 68 1.94 -1.00 -19.47
CA LEU A 68 1.82 -0.43 -18.12
C LEU A 68 1.18 -1.43 -17.14
N SER A 69 0.16 -2.17 -17.59
CA SER A 69 -0.49 -3.21 -16.79
C SER A 69 0.46 -4.36 -16.47
N ILE A 70 1.27 -4.79 -17.47
CA ILE A 70 2.30 -5.83 -17.29
C ILE A 70 3.39 -5.33 -16.31
N ILE A 71 3.86 -4.09 -16.47
CA ILE A 71 4.85 -3.49 -15.56
C ILE A 71 4.30 -3.45 -14.14
N MET A 72 3.04 -3.06 -13.97
CA MET A 72 2.41 -3.01 -12.67
C MET A 72 2.22 -4.41 -12.06
N LEU A 73 1.86 -5.40 -12.88
CA LEU A 73 1.77 -6.79 -12.47
C LEU A 73 3.15 -7.35 -12.07
N LEU A 74 4.18 -7.11 -12.89
CA LEU A 74 5.55 -7.52 -12.59
C LEU A 74 6.09 -6.87 -11.31
N ARG A 75 5.84 -5.58 -11.10
CA ARG A 75 6.20 -4.91 -9.84
C ARG A 75 5.54 -5.57 -8.63
N ASN A 76 4.30 -6.02 -8.78
CA ASN A 76 3.56 -6.67 -7.69
C ASN A 76 4.04 -8.11 -7.44
N LEU A 77 4.42 -8.83 -8.50
CA LEU A 77 4.96 -10.21 -8.42
C LEU A 77 6.43 -10.25 -8.00
N LEU A 78 7.23 -9.28 -8.48
CA LEU A 78 8.67 -9.16 -8.21
C LEU A 78 8.98 -8.16 -7.11
N GLY A 79 7.94 -7.59 -6.47
CA GLY A 79 8.07 -6.68 -5.35
C GLY A 79 8.93 -7.34 -4.27
N GLY A 80 10.19 -6.88 -4.17
CA GLY A 80 11.17 -7.40 -3.23
C GLY A 80 10.72 -7.21 -1.77
N PRO A 81 11.47 -7.72 -0.82
CA PRO A 81 11.20 -7.53 0.59
C PRO A 81 11.03 -6.04 0.88
N GLN A 82 9.98 -5.67 1.57
CA GLN A 82 9.70 -4.28 1.93
C GLN A 82 9.93 -4.10 3.43
N SER A 83 10.47 -2.93 3.80
CA SER A 83 10.59 -2.59 5.22
C SER A 83 9.23 -2.63 5.88
N SER A 84 9.15 -3.26 7.04
CA SER A 84 7.94 -3.35 7.85
C SER A 84 8.29 -3.39 9.32
N ALA A 85 7.37 -2.99 10.17
CA ALA A 85 7.51 -3.10 11.62
C ALA A 85 6.17 -3.46 12.24
N THR A 86 6.24 -4.23 13.33
CA THR A 86 5.12 -4.46 14.24
C THR A 86 5.44 -3.74 15.54
N ALA A 87 4.55 -2.86 15.98
CA ALA A 87 4.79 -2.08 17.17
C ALA A 87 3.51 -1.86 17.99
N SER A 88 3.73 -1.61 19.28
CA SER A 88 2.72 -1.14 20.22
C SER A 88 3.08 0.26 20.72
N HIS A 89 2.07 1.06 21.09
CA HIS A 89 2.31 2.39 21.62
C HIS A 89 1.39 2.77 22.80
N ILE A 90 1.86 3.70 23.60
CA ILE A 90 1.08 4.40 24.64
C ILE A 90 1.01 5.86 24.24
N LEU A 91 -0.19 6.38 24.02
CA LEU A 91 -0.43 7.80 23.71
C LEU A 91 -0.93 8.52 24.96
N MET A 92 -0.33 9.66 25.27
CA MET A 92 -0.77 10.59 26.32
C MET A 92 -0.83 12.01 25.78
N ASP A 93 -1.43 12.91 26.54
CA ASP A 93 -1.59 14.32 26.15
C ASP A 93 -0.25 15.02 25.89
N ASP A 94 -0.32 16.11 25.14
CA ASP A 94 0.83 16.98 24.88
C ASP A 94 1.04 17.97 26.05
N ASN A 95 1.49 17.45 27.19
CA ASN A 95 1.86 18.23 28.35
C ASN A 95 3.07 17.63 29.06
N GLU A 96 3.73 18.43 29.93
CA GLU A 96 4.95 18.00 30.60
C GLU A 96 4.68 16.91 31.67
N GLU A 97 3.49 16.85 32.25
CA GLU A 97 3.11 15.76 33.17
C GLU A 97 3.09 14.41 32.47
N SER A 98 2.45 14.36 31.29
CA SER A 98 2.41 13.14 30.43
C SER A 98 3.81 12.71 30.00
N LYS A 99 4.65 13.66 29.61
CA LYS A 99 6.05 13.38 29.23
C LYS A 99 6.85 12.84 30.41
N ALA A 100 6.72 13.44 31.61
CA ALA A 100 7.37 12.95 32.82
C ALA A 100 6.90 11.51 33.14
N LYS A 101 5.59 11.27 33.08
CA LYS A 101 4.98 9.98 33.37
C LYS A 101 5.46 8.89 32.37
N LEU A 102 5.50 9.19 31.06
CA LEU A 102 6.03 8.27 30.06
C LEU A 102 7.53 8.01 30.27
N THR A 103 8.28 9.01 30.71
CA THR A 103 9.71 8.87 31.03
C THR A 103 9.93 7.96 32.23
N ALA A 104 9.08 8.04 33.26
CA ALA A 104 9.11 7.13 34.41
C ALA A 104 8.75 5.70 33.98
N MET A 105 7.63 5.54 33.23
CA MET A 105 7.21 4.23 32.71
C MET A 105 8.30 3.56 31.85
N LYS A 106 9.00 4.33 31.02
CA LYS A 106 10.10 3.80 30.21
C LYS A 106 11.17 3.10 31.03
N LYS A 107 11.45 3.57 32.25
CA LYS A 107 12.46 2.97 33.14
C LYS A 107 11.97 1.68 33.79
N GLU A 108 10.67 1.55 33.99
CA GLU A 108 10.03 0.43 34.68
C GLU A 108 9.63 -0.70 33.72
N ILE A 109 9.34 -0.35 32.47
CA ILE A 109 8.88 -1.29 31.44
C ILE A 109 10.09 -1.96 30.79
N ASN A 110 10.30 -3.20 31.12
CA ASN A 110 11.40 -4.02 30.62
C ASN A 110 10.93 -5.22 29.74
N ASP A 111 9.61 -5.39 29.61
CA ASP A 111 9.02 -6.45 28.79
C ASP A 111 7.71 -6.01 28.11
N LEU A 112 7.33 -6.72 27.05
CA LEU A 112 6.14 -6.42 26.26
C LEU A 112 4.83 -6.56 27.06
N THR A 113 4.78 -7.50 28.01
CA THR A 113 3.58 -7.73 28.83
C THR A 113 3.30 -6.55 29.72
N LYS A 114 4.33 -6.01 30.38
CA LYS A 114 4.22 -4.78 31.16
C LYS A 114 3.85 -3.59 30.30
N PHE A 115 4.45 -3.50 29.10
CA PHE A 115 4.10 -2.43 28.14
C PHE A 115 2.62 -2.49 27.75
N LYS A 116 2.12 -3.66 27.37
CA LYS A 116 0.70 -3.85 27.01
C LYS A 116 -0.24 -3.56 28.18
N GLY A 117 0.12 -3.96 29.39
CA GLY A 117 -0.63 -3.63 30.59
C GLY A 117 -0.65 -2.13 30.90
N ALA A 118 0.46 -1.43 30.69
CA ALA A 118 0.53 0.02 30.83
C ALA A 118 -0.30 0.73 29.73
N ALA A 119 -0.26 0.24 28.50
CA ALA A 119 -1.07 0.76 27.40
C ALA A 119 -2.57 0.67 27.70
N GLN A 120 -3.03 -0.46 28.24
CA GLN A 120 -4.44 -0.65 28.60
C GLN A 120 -4.91 0.33 29.69
N ARG A 121 -4.03 0.69 30.61
CA ARG A 121 -4.36 1.56 31.76
C ARG A 121 -4.27 3.04 31.41
N PHE A 122 -3.31 3.44 30.60
CA PHE A 122 -2.90 4.83 30.47
C PHE A 122 -2.99 5.40 29.07
N SER A 123 -3.09 4.56 28.02
CA SER A 123 -3.14 5.06 26.65
C SER A 123 -4.49 5.71 26.36
N LYS A 124 -4.45 6.92 25.80
CA LYS A 124 -5.63 7.62 25.27
C LYS A 124 -6.02 7.17 23.85
N CYS A 125 -5.14 6.43 23.18
CA CYS A 125 -5.45 5.85 21.89
C CYS A 125 -6.44 4.67 22.05
N PRO A 126 -7.42 4.52 21.14
CA PRO A 126 -8.31 3.34 21.14
C PRO A 126 -7.57 2.01 21.11
N SER A 127 -6.39 1.94 20.49
CA SER A 127 -5.52 0.75 20.47
C SER A 127 -5.07 0.33 21.89
N GLY A 128 -5.14 1.23 22.88
CA GLY A 128 -4.83 0.91 24.28
C GLY A 128 -5.60 -0.30 24.78
N LYS A 129 -6.87 -0.47 24.40
CA LYS A 129 -7.70 -1.64 24.76
C LYS A 129 -7.08 -2.97 24.29
N ALA A 130 -6.35 -2.94 23.19
CA ALA A 130 -5.59 -4.08 22.62
C ALA A 130 -4.11 -4.06 23.04
N GLY A 131 -3.78 -3.45 24.20
CA GLY A 131 -2.39 -3.34 24.67
C GLY A 131 -1.53 -2.35 23.86
N GLY A 132 -2.16 -1.40 23.18
CA GLY A 132 -1.49 -0.42 22.36
C GLY A 132 -1.05 -0.91 20.99
N SER A 133 -1.40 -2.14 20.59
CA SER A 133 -0.97 -2.74 19.33
C SER A 133 -1.46 -1.95 18.12
N LEU A 134 -0.56 -1.70 17.18
CA LEU A 134 -0.81 -1.07 15.89
C LEU A 134 -0.76 -2.09 14.73
N GLY A 135 -0.44 -3.36 15.04
CA GLY A 135 -0.21 -4.37 14.02
C GLY A 135 1.07 -4.11 13.22
N THR A 136 1.15 -4.73 12.06
CA THR A 136 2.27 -4.56 11.12
C THR A 136 1.99 -3.44 10.14
N PHE A 137 2.94 -2.53 9.97
CA PHE A 137 2.84 -1.39 9.07
C PHE A 137 4.17 -1.15 8.34
N ARG A 138 4.11 -0.33 7.29
CA ARG A 138 5.25 0.03 6.44
C ARG A 138 5.64 1.49 6.67
N PRO A 139 6.86 1.90 6.25
CA PRO A 139 7.27 3.29 6.27
C PRO A 139 6.24 4.19 5.57
N GLY A 140 5.96 5.34 6.17
CA GLY A 140 4.99 6.33 5.66
C GLY A 140 3.54 6.07 6.06
N MET A 141 3.23 4.98 6.78
CA MET A 141 1.87 4.71 7.25
C MET A 141 1.53 5.40 8.58
N MET A 142 2.53 5.80 9.32
CA MET A 142 2.37 6.50 10.61
C MET A 142 2.79 7.96 10.49
N VAL A 143 2.49 8.76 11.53
CA VAL A 143 2.95 10.16 11.56
C VAL A 143 4.48 10.24 11.51
N PRO A 144 5.06 11.25 10.82
CA PRO A 144 6.49 11.28 10.51
C PRO A 144 7.42 11.12 11.72
N ALA A 145 7.09 11.73 12.84
CA ALA A 145 7.90 11.63 14.06
C ALA A 145 7.92 10.22 14.66
N PHE A 146 6.79 9.50 14.58
CA PHE A 146 6.67 8.11 15.00
C PHE A 146 7.39 7.17 14.03
N ASP A 147 7.14 7.38 12.75
CA ASP A 147 7.70 6.57 11.66
C ASP A 147 9.23 6.62 11.67
N LYS A 148 9.80 7.83 11.82
CA LYS A 148 11.23 8.04 11.93
C LYS A 148 11.86 7.21 13.06
N VAL A 149 11.20 7.15 14.22
CA VAL A 149 11.73 6.40 15.37
C VAL A 149 11.63 4.89 15.14
N VAL A 150 10.52 4.41 14.57
CA VAL A 150 10.33 2.96 14.36
C VAL A 150 11.27 2.42 13.31
N PHE A 151 11.50 3.15 12.22
CA PHE A 151 12.34 2.71 11.09
C PHE A 151 13.79 3.19 11.18
N ASP A 152 14.17 3.88 12.27
CA ASP A 152 15.57 4.23 12.53
C ASP A 152 16.36 2.97 12.91
N LYS A 153 17.49 2.73 12.23
CA LYS A 153 18.41 1.60 12.50
C LYS A 153 18.93 1.59 13.94
N GLU A 154 19.11 2.77 14.53
CA GLU A 154 19.60 2.93 15.91
C GLU A 154 18.54 2.58 16.97
N SER A 155 17.27 2.57 16.61
CA SER A 155 16.18 2.21 17.51
C SER A 155 16.18 0.72 17.79
N LYS A 156 16.24 0.34 19.07
CA LYS A 156 16.31 -1.06 19.50
C LYS A 156 14.94 -1.70 19.55
N VAL A 157 14.82 -2.89 18.96
CA VAL A 157 13.65 -3.77 19.09
C VAL A 157 13.60 -4.36 20.49
N GLY A 158 12.39 -4.56 21.02
CA GLY A 158 12.20 -5.16 22.35
C GLY A 158 12.47 -4.20 23.53
N GLN A 159 12.44 -2.90 23.30
CA GLN A 159 12.62 -1.88 24.32
C GLN A 159 11.62 -0.73 24.15
N ALA A 160 11.26 -0.08 25.28
CA ALA A 160 10.45 1.13 25.26
C ALA A 160 11.27 2.34 24.74
N ILE A 161 10.82 2.98 23.70
CA ILE A 161 11.46 4.11 23.04
C ILE A 161 10.57 5.35 23.17
N GLY A 162 11.16 6.48 23.52
CA GLY A 162 10.44 7.72 23.68
C GLY A 162 10.82 8.43 25.00
N PRO A 163 10.02 9.40 25.47
CA PRO A 163 8.78 9.89 24.84
C PRO A 163 9.02 10.59 23.49
N VAL A 164 8.20 10.29 22.51
CA VAL A 164 8.22 10.89 21.17
C VAL A 164 7.02 11.83 21.03
N ARG A 165 7.28 13.10 20.71
CA ARG A 165 6.21 14.08 20.50
C ARG A 165 5.67 14.02 19.08
N THR A 166 4.35 14.05 18.97
CA THR A 166 3.62 14.15 17.68
C THR A 166 2.51 15.20 17.81
N ASN A 167 1.76 15.43 16.74
CA ASN A 167 0.57 16.30 16.78
C ASN A 167 -0.57 15.75 17.65
N PHE A 168 -0.51 14.48 18.06
CA PHE A 168 -1.51 13.83 18.91
C PHE A 168 -1.14 13.83 20.39
N GLY A 169 0.09 14.17 20.71
CA GLY A 169 0.64 14.13 22.07
C GLY A 169 1.97 13.39 22.15
N TYR A 170 2.30 12.92 23.34
CA TYR A 170 3.50 12.14 23.60
C TYR A 170 3.24 10.65 23.47
N HIS A 171 4.14 9.96 22.79
CA HIS A 171 4.10 8.51 22.59
C HIS A 171 5.27 7.83 23.29
N LEU A 172 5.00 6.70 23.95
CA LEU A 172 5.99 5.69 24.26
C LEU A 172 5.77 4.55 23.26
N ILE A 173 6.83 4.07 22.62
CA ILE A 173 6.76 3.11 21.51
C ILE A 173 7.51 1.84 21.92
N TRP A 174 6.95 0.68 21.60
CA TRP A 174 7.60 -0.61 21.71
C TRP A 174 7.61 -1.29 20.34
N ILE A 175 8.78 -1.47 19.78
CA ILE A 175 8.95 -2.20 18.53
C ILE A 175 9.01 -3.69 18.87
N GLU A 176 8.00 -4.45 18.45
CA GLU A 176 7.92 -5.90 18.67
C GLU A 176 8.81 -6.64 17.67
N GLU A 177 8.71 -6.25 16.41
CA GLU A 177 9.49 -6.81 15.30
C GLU A 177 9.72 -5.74 14.23
N ARG A 178 10.84 -5.81 13.53
CA ARG A 178 11.16 -4.90 12.45
C ARG A 178 12.05 -5.55 11.39
N THR A 179 11.66 -5.38 10.14
CA THR A 179 12.47 -5.70 8.96
C THR A 179 12.82 -4.41 8.25
N LEU A 180 14.10 -4.13 8.05
CA LEU A 180 14.60 -3.00 7.26
C LEU A 180 15.20 -3.55 5.97
N VAL A 181 14.82 -2.99 4.85
CA VAL A 181 15.39 -3.30 3.53
C VAL A 181 16.21 -2.09 3.10
N GLU A 182 17.45 -2.33 2.74
CA GLU A 182 18.40 -1.33 2.24
C GLU A 182 18.18 -1.03 0.77
#